data_3f16a0f7cbf6eb88f5bb45581e107a73
#
_entry.id   3f16a0f7cbf6eb88f5bb45581e107a73
#
_cell.length_a   1.000
_cell.length_b   1.000
_cell.length_c   1.000
_cell.angle_alpha   90.00
_cell.angle_beta   90.00
_cell.angle_gamma   90.00
#
_symmetry.space_group_name_H-M   'P 1'
#
loop_
_entity.id
_entity.type
_entity.pdbx_description
1 polymer ?
#
loop_
_entity_poly.entity_id
_entity_poly.type
_entity_poly.pdbx_seq_one_letter_code
_entity_poly.pdbx_strand_id
1 'polypeptide(L)'
;MLHIQKVNLLSDQYPTRNHYPFNLKVLQQTYELAFSTPVTFLMGENGTGKSTLMEALAHRCRIHIWSGIERTRAEINPFEAQLYLYLNVEWTDGMVPGSFFSSQIFRNFAQLLDEWEADNPGQIDYFGGKSLITQSHGQSMMSFFRSRYKIKGLYLLDEPETALSPKTQLELLQLIQEMSVWETIEREPKVTRVVPCKLR
;
A
#
# COMPACT_ATOMS: atom_id res chain seq x y z
N MET A 1 6.28 -7.66 13.28
CA MET A 1 6.85 -8.85 12.58
C MET A 1 7.17 -8.48 11.15
N LEU A 2 8.26 -8.99 10.62
CA LEU A 2 8.61 -8.82 9.22
C LEU A 2 7.86 -9.88 8.41
N HIS A 3 6.97 -9.47 7.52
CA HIS A 3 6.19 -10.39 6.68
C HIS A 3 6.92 -10.74 5.38
N ILE A 4 7.58 -9.75 4.78
CA ILE A 4 8.37 -9.91 3.54
C ILE A 4 9.84 -9.72 3.89
N GLN A 5 10.70 -10.66 3.51
CA GLN A 5 12.15 -10.55 3.66
C GLN A 5 12.75 -9.75 2.51
N LYS A 6 12.32 -10.06 1.29
CA LYS A 6 12.73 -9.32 0.09
C LYS A 6 11.76 -9.45 -1.08
N VAL A 7 11.91 -8.52 -2.00
CA VAL A 7 11.25 -8.54 -3.31
C VAL A 7 12.34 -8.45 -4.39
N ASN A 8 12.38 -9.45 -5.26
CA ASN A 8 13.27 -9.46 -6.41
C ASN A 8 12.52 -8.96 -7.64
N LEU A 9 13.12 -8.03 -8.36
CA LEU A 9 12.62 -7.52 -9.63
C LEU A 9 13.36 -8.25 -10.77
N LEU A 10 12.61 -8.97 -11.58
CA LEU A 10 13.15 -9.75 -12.70
C LEU A 10 13.36 -8.84 -13.93
N SER A 11 14.16 -7.78 -13.76
CA SER A 11 14.32 -6.72 -14.76
C SER A 11 14.91 -7.20 -16.09
N ASP A 12 15.66 -8.29 -16.08
CA ASP A 12 16.20 -8.91 -17.30
C ASP A 12 15.13 -9.64 -18.12
N GLN A 13 13.98 -9.94 -17.52
CA GLN A 13 12.86 -10.63 -18.15
C GLN A 13 11.75 -9.68 -18.58
N TYR A 14 11.92 -8.37 -18.46
CA TYR A 14 10.89 -7.39 -18.85
C TYR A 14 10.57 -7.50 -20.34
N PRO A 15 9.27 -7.44 -20.71
CA PRO A 15 8.81 -7.63 -22.09
C PRO A 15 9.24 -6.47 -23.00
N THR A 16 9.53 -5.33 -22.41
CA THR A 16 9.94 -4.10 -23.08
C THR A 16 10.76 -3.23 -22.14
N ARG A 17 11.56 -2.33 -22.67
CA ARG A 17 12.27 -1.29 -21.90
C ARG A 17 11.82 0.11 -22.31
N ASN A 18 10.89 0.22 -23.26
CA ASN A 18 10.48 1.49 -23.87
C ASN A 18 9.07 1.94 -23.44
N HIS A 19 8.27 1.05 -22.84
CA HIS A 19 6.89 1.33 -22.44
C HIS A 19 6.75 1.30 -20.94
N TYR A 20 5.91 2.18 -20.41
CA TYR A 20 5.53 2.19 -19.00
C TYR A 20 4.84 0.87 -18.60
N PRO A 21 5.16 0.31 -17.41
CA PRO A 21 6.07 0.82 -16.38
C PRO A 21 7.55 0.43 -16.56
N PHE A 22 7.86 -0.43 -17.52
CA PHE A 22 9.17 -1.02 -17.71
C PHE A 22 10.25 -0.04 -18.21
N ASN A 23 9.86 1.16 -18.70
CA ASN A 23 10.77 2.24 -19.07
C ASN A 23 11.27 3.08 -17.89
N LEU A 24 10.74 2.86 -16.68
CA LEU A 24 11.20 3.55 -15.49
C LEU A 24 12.61 3.08 -15.11
N LYS A 25 13.57 4.01 -15.11
CA LYS A 25 14.98 3.70 -14.85
C LYS A 25 15.19 2.99 -13.52
N VAL A 26 14.47 3.41 -12.46
CA VAL A 26 14.56 2.79 -11.15
C VAL A 26 14.19 1.31 -11.18
N LEU A 27 13.15 0.94 -11.94
CA LEU A 27 12.72 -0.46 -12.06
C LEU A 27 13.67 -1.31 -12.92
N GLN A 28 14.37 -0.68 -13.86
CA GLN A 28 15.39 -1.35 -14.67
C GLN A 28 16.69 -1.59 -13.92
N GLN A 29 17.00 -0.74 -12.93
CA GLN A 29 18.26 -0.75 -12.18
C GLN A 29 18.15 -1.39 -10.79
N THR A 30 16.93 -1.62 -10.32
CA THR A 30 16.68 -2.27 -9.03
C THR A 30 16.42 -3.75 -9.26
N TYR A 31 17.26 -4.60 -8.70
CA TYR A 31 17.12 -6.06 -8.78
C TYR A 31 16.49 -6.65 -7.52
N GLU A 32 16.73 -6.02 -6.37
CA GLU A 32 16.28 -6.51 -5.08
C GLU A 32 15.92 -5.36 -4.14
N LEU A 33 14.85 -5.54 -3.39
CA LEU A 33 14.47 -4.72 -2.24
C LEU A 33 14.47 -5.62 -1.02
N ALA A 34 15.42 -5.42 -0.11
CA ALA A 34 15.51 -6.15 1.14
C ALA A 34 14.82 -5.38 2.27
N PHE A 35 14.02 -6.07 3.05
CA PHE A 35 13.30 -5.52 4.19
C PHE A 35 13.94 -6.07 5.48
N SER A 36 14.28 -5.19 6.40
CA SER A 36 14.92 -5.57 7.67
C SER A 36 14.12 -5.14 8.89
N THR A 37 13.06 -4.37 8.68
CA THR A 37 12.22 -3.79 9.74
C THR A 37 10.74 -3.95 9.40
N PRO A 38 9.85 -4.00 10.41
CA PRO A 38 8.42 -4.09 10.18
C PRO A 38 7.82 -2.92 9.39
N VAL A 39 8.46 -1.76 9.44
CA VAL A 39 8.05 -0.55 8.70
C VAL A 39 9.16 -0.13 7.76
N THR A 40 8.81 0.06 6.49
CA THR A 40 9.74 0.51 5.44
C THR A 40 9.15 1.70 4.71
N PHE A 41 9.91 2.76 4.56
CA PHE A 41 9.55 3.93 3.76
C PHE A 41 10.23 3.90 2.40
N LEU A 42 9.43 3.95 1.33
CA LEU A 42 9.93 4.15 -0.02
C LEU A 42 10.10 5.65 -0.26
N MET A 43 11.33 6.11 -0.42
CA MET A 43 11.65 7.52 -0.63
C MET A 43 12.15 7.77 -2.05
N GLY A 44 11.75 8.87 -2.63
CA GLY A 44 12.16 9.29 -3.97
C GLY A 44 11.28 10.42 -4.49
N GLU A 45 11.72 11.10 -5.56
CA GLU A 45 10.97 12.15 -6.22
C GLU A 45 9.66 11.66 -6.83
N ASN A 46 8.75 12.59 -7.16
CA ASN A 46 7.51 12.24 -7.87
C ASN A 46 7.84 11.68 -9.26
N GLY A 47 7.07 10.69 -9.70
CA GLY A 47 7.30 10.01 -10.97
C GLY A 47 8.42 8.97 -11.00
N THR A 48 9.09 8.69 -9.87
CA THR A 48 10.13 7.64 -9.81
C THR A 48 9.58 6.22 -9.81
N GLY A 49 8.27 6.01 -9.76
CA GLY A 49 7.65 4.68 -9.81
C GLY A 49 7.32 4.06 -8.45
N LYS A 50 7.30 4.86 -7.36
CA LYS A 50 6.93 4.35 -6.01
C LYS A 50 5.52 3.73 -6.02
N SER A 51 4.50 4.48 -6.44
CA SER A 51 3.12 4.02 -6.52
C SER A 51 2.99 2.80 -7.43
N THR A 52 3.64 2.84 -8.59
CA THR A 52 3.67 1.73 -9.56
C THR A 52 4.22 0.44 -8.94
N LEU A 53 5.31 0.54 -8.18
CA LEU A 53 5.90 -0.59 -7.48
C LEU A 53 4.99 -1.11 -6.37
N MET A 54 4.37 -0.21 -5.61
CA MET A 54 3.45 -0.57 -4.52
C MET A 54 2.18 -1.24 -5.05
N GLU A 55 1.61 -0.75 -6.14
CA GLU A 55 0.47 -1.38 -6.83
C GLU A 55 0.85 -2.77 -7.36
N ALA A 56 2.00 -2.88 -8.03
CA ALA A 56 2.49 -4.17 -8.52
C ALA A 56 2.74 -5.16 -7.37
N LEU A 57 3.27 -4.69 -6.24
CA LEU A 57 3.45 -5.50 -5.04
C LEU A 57 2.09 -5.93 -4.45
N ALA A 58 1.10 -5.04 -4.40
CA ALA A 58 -0.25 -5.38 -3.96
C ALA A 58 -0.84 -6.50 -4.83
N HIS A 59 -0.78 -6.37 -6.16
CA HIS A 59 -1.24 -7.40 -7.09
C HIS A 59 -0.48 -8.72 -6.89
N ARG A 60 0.84 -8.67 -6.74
CA ARG A 60 1.66 -9.87 -6.51
C ARG A 60 1.31 -10.58 -5.22
N CYS A 61 1.00 -9.82 -4.17
CA CYS A 61 0.58 -10.32 -2.86
C CYS A 61 -0.93 -10.62 -2.79
N ARG A 62 -1.68 -10.54 -3.90
CA ARG A 62 -3.13 -10.75 -3.98
C ARG A 62 -3.92 -9.82 -3.05
N ILE A 63 -3.42 -8.63 -2.83
CA ILE A 63 -4.09 -7.57 -2.09
C ILE A 63 -4.99 -6.83 -3.07
N HIS A 64 -6.27 -6.70 -2.72
CA HIS A 64 -7.22 -5.98 -3.56
C HIS A 64 -6.95 -4.48 -3.56
N ILE A 65 -6.97 -3.89 -4.75
CA ILE A 65 -6.87 -2.45 -4.96
C ILE A 65 -8.25 -1.93 -5.34
N TRP A 66 -8.80 -1.01 -4.56
CA TRP A 66 -10.10 -0.40 -4.78
C TRP A 66 -10.00 0.70 -5.85
N SER A 67 -9.66 0.32 -7.09
CA SER A 67 -9.66 1.26 -8.20
C SER A 67 -11.10 1.66 -8.55
N GLY A 68 -11.32 2.96 -8.82
CA GLY A 68 -12.60 3.44 -9.31
C GLY A 68 -12.92 2.93 -10.72
N ILE A 69 -14.06 3.37 -11.26
CA ILE A 69 -14.50 3.02 -12.61
C ILE A 69 -13.37 3.32 -13.60
N GLU A 70 -12.94 2.30 -14.31
CA GLU A 70 -11.94 2.43 -15.37
C GLU A 70 -12.46 3.43 -16.42
N ARG A 71 -11.73 4.54 -16.60
CA ARG A 71 -12.00 5.43 -17.73
C ARG A 71 -11.50 4.73 -18.98
N THR A 72 -12.35 4.61 -19.98
CA THR A 72 -11.96 4.12 -21.31
C THR A 72 -10.88 5.05 -21.86
N ARG A 73 -9.65 4.59 -21.95
CA ARG A 73 -8.53 5.32 -22.56
C ARG A 73 -8.57 5.10 -24.07
N ALA A 74 -8.27 6.11 -24.83
CA ALA A 74 -8.19 6.02 -26.29
C ALA A 74 -7.05 5.10 -26.76
N GLU A 75 -5.98 5.01 -25.98
CA GLU A 75 -4.86 4.10 -26.22
C GLU A 75 -4.68 3.19 -24.99
N ILE A 76 -4.74 1.90 -25.21
CA ILE A 76 -4.50 0.88 -24.16
C ILE A 76 -3.01 0.52 -24.18
N ASN A 77 -2.30 0.87 -23.11
CA ASN A 77 -0.95 0.35 -22.90
C ASN A 77 -1.06 -1.11 -22.38
N PRO A 78 -0.72 -2.13 -23.17
CA PRO A 78 -0.88 -3.52 -22.76
C PRO A 78 0.03 -3.91 -21.60
N PHE A 79 1.04 -3.10 -21.30
CA PHE A 79 2.04 -3.37 -20.27
C PHE A 79 1.74 -2.74 -18.91
N GLU A 80 0.79 -1.79 -18.84
CA GLU A 80 0.57 -0.93 -17.68
C GLU A 80 0.37 -1.69 -16.37
N ALA A 81 -0.37 -2.79 -16.42
CA ALA A 81 -0.67 -3.58 -15.24
C ALA A 81 0.19 -4.86 -15.11
N GLN A 82 1.29 -5.01 -15.86
CA GLN A 82 2.03 -6.28 -15.93
C GLN A 82 3.23 -6.38 -14.98
N LEU A 83 3.64 -5.29 -14.32
CA LEU A 83 4.87 -5.30 -13.50
C LEU A 83 4.85 -6.40 -12.42
N TYR A 84 3.69 -6.70 -11.84
CA TYR A 84 3.56 -7.72 -10.79
C TYR A 84 3.98 -9.13 -11.24
N LEU A 85 3.93 -9.43 -12.54
CA LEU A 85 4.36 -10.71 -13.11
C LEU A 85 5.88 -10.91 -12.99
N TYR A 86 6.61 -9.80 -12.90
CA TYR A 86 8.06 -9.75 -12.82
C TYR A 86 8.58 -9.47 -11.42
N LEU A 87 7.72 -9.61 -10.40
CA LEU A 87 8.10 -9.54 -9.00
C LEU A 87 8.12 -10.94 -8.39
N ASN A 88 9.19 -11.26 -7.67
CA ASN A 88 9.24 -12.43 -6.80
C ASN A 88 9.32 -11.98 -5.35
N VAL A 89 8.35 -12.41 -4.52
CA VAL A 89 8.23 -12.01 -3.12
C VAL A 89 8.66 -13.17 -2.23
N GLU A 90 9.66 -12.95 -1.40
CA GLU A 90 10.12 -13.89 -0.40
C GLU A 90 9.50 -13.53 0.96
N TRP A 91 8.61 -14.39 1.43
CA TRP A 91 7.90 -14.23 2.69
C TRP A 91 8.69 -14.83 3.84
N THR A 92 8.52 -14.27 5.06
CA THR A 92 9.14 -14.84 6.27
C THR A 92 8.47 -16.14 6.70
N ASP A 93 7.14 -16.10 6.88
CA ASP A 93 6.35 -17.22 7.39
C ASP A 93 5.14 -17.56 6.48
N GLY A 94 5.22 -17.19 5.18
CA GLY A 94 4.15 -17.37 4.22
C GLY A 94 3.30 -16.12 4.02
N MET A 95 2.37 -16.21 3.05
CA MET A 95 1.52 -15.09 2.65
C MET A 95 0.54 -14.74 3.76
N VAL A 96 0.41 -13.46 4.05
CA VAL A 96 -0.55 -12.90 5.02
C VAL A 96 -1.61 -12.07 4.32
N PRO A 97 -2.79 -11.86 4.92
CA PRO A 97 -3.75 -10.89 4.41
C PRO A 97 -3.13 -9.49 4.35
N GLY A 98 -3.71 -8.60 3.55
CA GLY A 98 -3.17 -7.26 3.42
C GLY A 98 -4.20 -6.23 3.01
N SER A 99 -3.78 -4.97 3.02
CA SER A 99 -4.56 -3.86 2.52
C SER A 99 -3.66 -2.90 1.77
N PHE A 100 -4.16 -2.41 0.64
CA PHE A 100 -3.55 -1.32 -0.11
C PHE A 100 -4.37 -0.05 0.12
N PHE A 101 -3.69 1.02 0.44
CA PHE A 101 -4.25 2.35 0.56
C PHE A 101 -3.51 3.30 -0.37
N SER A 102 -4.25 4.10 -1.14
CA SER A 102 -3.73 5.26 -1.85
C SER A 102 -4.69 6.43 -1.65
N SER A 103 -4.14 7.60 -1.36
CA SER A 103 -4.95 8.82 -1.17
C SER A 103 -5.77 9.17 -2.42
N GLN A 104 -5.27 8.82 -3.60
CA GLN A 104 -5.94 9.08 -4.87
C GLN A 104 -7.22 8.26 -5.08
N ILE A 105 -7.21 6.99 -4.63
CA ILE A 105 -8.34 6.06 -4.84
C ILE A 105 -9.25 5.96 -3.62
N PHE A 106 -8.86 6.50 -2.47
CA PHE A 106 -9.62 6.40 -1.22
C PHE A 106 -11.03 6.97 -1.33
N ARG A 107 -11.21 8.06 -2.09
CA ARG A 107 -12.54 8.66 -2.29
C ARG A 107 -13.50 7.72 -3.03
N ASN A 108 -12.99 7.01 -4.04
CA ASN A 108 -13.78 6.02 -4.77
C ASN A 108 -14.19 4.85 -3.87
N PHE A 109 -13.26 4.39 -3.03
CA PHE A 109 -13.57 3.38 -2.02
C PHE A 109 -14.66 3.84 -1.05
N ALA A 110 -14.60 5.07 -0.56
CA ALA A 110 -15.60 5.62 0.34
C ALA A 110 -17.00 5.69 -0.30
N GLN A 111 -17.08 6.02 -1.59
CA GLN A 111 -18.34 6.00 -2.36
C GLN A 111 -18.90 4.59 -2.51
N LEU A 112 -18.06 3.63 -2.92
CA LEU A 112 -18.45 2.23 -3.05
C LEU A 112 -18.93 1.64 -1.71
N LEU A 113 -18.32 2.04 -0.60
CA LEU A 113 -18.73 1.58 0.72
C LEU A 113 -20.16 2.05 1.07
N ASP A 114 -20.49 3.30 0.74
CA ASP A 114 -21.83 3.82 0.97
C ASP A 114 -22.89 3.15 0.06
N GLU A 115 -22.53 2.84 -1.19
CA GLU A 115 -23.38 2.07 -2.11
C GLU A 115 -23.62 0.66 -1.56
N TRP A 116 -22.59 -0.01 -1.07
CA TRP A 116 -22.74 -1.36 -0.47
C TRP A 116 -23.55 -1.34 0.83
N GLU A 117 -23.44 -0.28 1.63
CA GLU A 117 -24.26 -0.12 2.82
C GLU A 117 -25.75 -0.02 2.47
N ALA A 118 -26.07 0.65 1.35
CA ALA A 118 -27.44 0.74 0.85
C ALA A 118 -28.01 -0.63 0.44
N ASP A 119 -27.17 -1.48 -0.18
CA ASP A 119 -27.57 -2.82 -0.65
C ASP A 119 -27.51 -3.87 0.48
N ASN A 120 -26.54 -3.76 1.38
CA ASN A 120 -26.29 -4.67 2.50
C ASN A 120 -25.93 -3.87 3.76
N PRO A 121 -26.88 -3.52 4.62
CA PRO A 121 -26.63 -2.76 5.84
C PRO A 121 -25.63 -3.45 6.79
N GLY A 122 -24.76 -2.66 7.41
CA GLY A 122 -23.74 -3.12 8.36
C GLY A 122 -22.31 -3.10 7.80
N GLN A 123 -22.12 -2.72 6.53
CA GLN A 123 -20.77 -2.60 5.95
C GLN A 123 -19.99 -1.44 6.56
N ILE A 124 -20.65 -0.34 6.85
CA ILE A 124 -20.07 0.86 7.47
C ILE A 124 -19.59 0.59 8.90
N ASP A 125 -20.18 -0.35 9.61
CA ASP A 125 -19.81 -0.70 10.99
C ASP A 125 -18.34 -1.15 11.10
N TYR A 126 -17.83 -1.82 10.05
CA TYR A 126 -16.42 -2.21 9.97
C TYR A 126 -15.46 -1.01 9.88
N PHE A 127 -15.98 0.19 9.57
CA PHE A 127 -15.20 1.41 9.37
C PHE A 127 -15.57 2.52 10.36
N GLY A 128 -16.15 2.16 11.51
CA GLY A 128 -16.46 3.07 12.61
C GLY A 128 -17.91 3.52 12.66
N GLY A 129 -18.83 2.87 11.94
CA GLY A 129 -20.28 3.05 12.01
C GLY A 129 -20.80 4.38 11.44
N LYS A 130 -19.97 5.09 10.66
CA LYS A 130 -20.35 6.35 9.98
C LYS A 130 -19.85 6.36 8.56
N SER A 131 -20.68 6.83 7.62
CA SER A 131 -20.25 7.02 6.24
C SER A 131 -18.95 7.82 6.16
N LEU A 132 -18.00 7.29 5.40
CA LEU A 132 -16.69 7.94 5.21
C LEU A 132 -16.81 9.23 4.41
N ILE A 133 -17.85 9.37 3.56
CA ILE A 133 -18.09 10.58 2.76
C ILE A 133 -18.56 11.74 3.65
N THR A 134 -19.32 11.47 4.70
CA THR A 134 -19.87 12.51 5.59
C THR A 134 -18.85 13.07 6.59
N GLN A 135 -17.69 12.45 6.70
CA GLN A 135 -16.59 12.87 7.55
C GLN A 135 -15.65 13.81 6.81
N SER A 136 -14.87 14.62 7.56
CA SER A 136 -13.74 15.32 6.93
C SER A 136 -12.76 14.29 6.36
N HIS A 137 -12.05 14.65 5.28
CA HIS A 137 -11.15 13.72 4.60
C HIS A 137 -10.14 13.06 5.54
N GLY A 138 -9.51 13.82 6.42
CA GLY A 138 -8.60 13.27 7.43
C GLY A 138 -9.27 12.35 8.44
N GLN A 139 -10.51 12.66 8.88
CA GLN A 139 -11.26 11.80 9.79
C GLN A 139 -11.64 10.47 9.14
N SER A 140 -12.13 10.51 7.90
CA SER A 140 -12.49 9.30 7.15
C SER A 140 -11.29 8.38 6.92
N MET A 141 -10.13 8.95 6.56
CA MET A 141 -8.89 8.19 6.44
C MET A 141 -8.47 7.54 7.76
N MET A 142 -8.51 8.29 8.87
CA MET A 142 -8.17 7.73 10.19
C MET A 142 -9.17 6.68 10.66
N SER A 143 -10.46 6.83 10.35
CA SER A 143 -11.47 5.79 10.61
C SER A 143 -11.14 4.50 9.85
N PHE A 144 -10.78 4.61 8.57
CA PHE A 144 -10.32 3.48 7.76
C PHE A 144 -9.07 2.81 8.37
N PHE A 145 -8.03 3.57 8.69
CA PHE A 145 -6.80 3.02 9.24
C PHE A 145 -7.03 2.32 10.58
N ARG A 146 -7.75 2.94 11.51
CA ARG A 146 -8.04 2.36 12.84
C ARG A 146 -8.87 1.08 12.75
N SER A 147 -9.74 0.95 11.76
CA SER A 147 -10.56 -0.26 11.57
C SER A 147 -9.76 -1.39 10.93
N ARG A 148 -9.02 -1.11 9.85
CA ARG A 148 -8.28 -2.13 9.08
C ARG A 148 -7.03 -2.61 9.79
N TYR A 149 -6.33 -1.75 10.51
CA TYR A 149 -5.03 -2.05 11.11
C TYR A 149 -5.10 -2.80 12.45
N LYS A 150 -6.25 -3.29 12.81
CA LYS A 150 -6.42 -4.24 13.93
C LYS A 150 -6.08 -5.68 13.55
N ILE A 151 -5.95 -5.96 12.27
CA ILE A 151 -5.69 -7.31 11.75
C ILE A 151 -4.21 -7.41 11.42
N LYS A 152 -3.56 -8.49 11.84
CA LYS A 152 -2.18 -8.78 11.44
C LYS A 152 -2.10 -8.99 9.93
N GLY A 153 -1.21 -8.27 9.23
CA GLY A 153 -1.12 -8.34 7.78
C GLY A 153 -0.11 -7.39 7.17
N LEU A 154 0.00 -7.45 5.85
CA LEU A 154 0.83 -6.55 5.04
C LEU A 154 0.03 -5.31 4.64
N TYR A 155 0.52 -4.14 5.03
CA TYR A 155 -0.12 -2.86 4.74
C TYR A 155 0.76 -2.02 3.82
N LEU A 156 0.22 -1.68 2.66
CA LEU A 156 0.88 -0.85 1.65
C LEU A 156 0.18 0.50 1.62
N LEU A 157 0.92 1.57 1.91
CA LEU A 157 0.41 2.93 2.05
C LEU A 157 1.07 3.84 1.04
N ASP A 158 0.30 4.30 0.06
CA ASP A 158 0.75 5.22 -0.96
C ASP A 158 0.24 6.64 -0.66
N GLU A 159 1.18 7.54 -0.37
CA GLU A 159 0.94 8.94 0.00
C GLU A 159 -0.16 9.14 1.08
N PRO A 160 -0.14 8.39 2.19
CA PRO A 160 -1.20 8.46 3.18
C PRO A 160 -1.27 9.81 3.90
N GLU A 161 -0.21 10.62 3.84
CA GLU A 161 -0.11 11.95 4.46
C GLU A 161 -0.73 13.07 3.64
N THR A 162 -0.94 12.90 2.33
CA THR A 162 -1.21 13.99 1.36
C THR A 162 -2.43 14.85 1.72
N ALA A 163 -3.43 14.27 2.35
CA ALA A 163 -4.66 15.00 2.71
C ALA A 163 -4.86 15.14 4.23
N LEU A 164 -3.83 14.88 5.02
CA LEU A 164 -3.89 14.93 6.47
C LEU A 164 -3.33 16.26 7.01
N SER A 165 -4.02 16.80 8.03
CA SER A 165 -3.45 17.91 8.81
C SER A 165 -2.19 17.44 9.56
N PRO A 166 -1.25 18.33 9.93
CA PRO A 166 -0.06 17.97 10.71
C PRO A 166 -0.38 17.17 11.98
N LYS A 167 -1.48 17.51 12.66
CA LYS A 167 -1.94 16.77 13.83
C LYS A 167 -2.32 15.33 13.46
N THR A 168 -3.09 15.17 12.40
CA THR A 168 -3.56 13.84 11.94
C THR A 168 -2.42 13.00 11.38
N GLN A 169 -1.39 13.61 10.77
CA GLN A 169 -0.17 12.91 10.37
C GLN A 169 0.56 12.31 11.57
N LEU A 170 0.64 13.04 12.70
CA LEU A 170 1.22 12.52 13.94
C LEU A 170 0.38 11.36 14.51
N GLU A 171 -0.94 11.45 14.46
CA GLU A 171 -1.83 10.35 14.87
C GLU A 171 -1.62 9.11 14.00
N LEU A 172 -1.44 9.27 12.67
CA LEU A 172 -1.13 8.16 11.77
C LEU A 172 0.23 7.52 12.10
N LEU A 173 1.25 8.33 12.35
CA LEU A 173 2.58 7.83 12.75
C LEU A 173 2.51 7.05 14.06
N GLN A 174 1.75 7.52 15.04
CA GLN A 174 1.54 6.78 16.30
C GLN A 174 0.86 5.43 16.04
N LEU A 175 -0.18 5.40 15.20
CA LEU A 175 -0.87 4.16 14.83
C LEU A 175 0.08 3.17 14.14
N ILE A 176 0.90 3.62 13.19
CA ILE A 176 1.91 2.78 12.51
C ILE A 176 2.94 2.25 13.54
N GLN A 177 3.36 3.08 14.48
CA GLN A 177 4.28 2.67 15.54
C GLN A 177 3.65 1.61 16.44
N GLU A 178 2.42 1.81 16.90
CA GLU A 178 1.67 0.82 17.70
C GLU A 178 1.60 -0.53 16.98
N MET A 179 1.23 -0.54 15.71
CA MET A 179 1.16 -1.76 14.90
C MET A 179 2.50 -2.48 14.79
N SER A 180 3.60 -1.74 14.70
CA SER A 180 4.94 -2.33 14.62
C SER A 180 5.39 -2.97 15.93
N VAL A 181 4.85 -2.55 17.07
CA VAL A 181 5.20 -2.98 18.42
C VAL A 181 4.33 -4.14 18.93
N TRP A 182 3.10 -4.28 18.46
CA TRP A 182 2.16 -5.34 18.95
C TRP A 182 2.72 -6.76 18.85
N GLU A 183 3.71 -6.98 18.03
CA GLU A 183 4.37 -8.29 17.87
C GLU A 183 5.65 -8.45 18.71
N THR A 184 6.07 -7.39 19.39
CA THR A 184 7.33 -7.41 20.19
C THR A 184 7.10 -7.85 21.64
N ILE A 185 5.85 -7.95 22.10
CA ILE A 185 5.54 -8.35 23.50
C ILE A 185 5.87 -9.82 23.77
N GLU A 186 6.00 -10.66 22.73
CA GLU A 186 6.44 -12.06 22.89
C GLU A 186 7.96 -12.28 22.71
N ARG A 187 8.72 -11.29 22.25
CA ARG A 187 10.19 -11.39 22.10
C ARG A 187 10.80 -10.01 22.35
N GLU A 188 11.86 -9.95 23.13
CA GLU A 188 12.61 -8.77 23.59
C GLU A 188 12.59 -7.51 22.70
N PRO A 189 12.54 -6.29 23.28
CA PRO A 189 12.35 -5.03 22.53
C PRO A 189 13.52 -4.77 21.59
N LYS A 190 13.35 -5.04 20.31
CA LYS A 190 14.26 -4.54 19.28
C LYS A 190 13.79 -3.16 18.85
N VAL A 191 14.63 -2.16 19.04
CA VAL A 191 14.42 -0.79 18.59
C VAL A 191 14.06 -0.77 17.11
N THR A 192 12.86 -0.29 16.79
CA THR A 192 12.41 -0.10 15.41
C THR A 192 13.28 0.95 14.74
N ARG A 193 14.24 0.54 13.92
CA ARG A 193 14.98 1.45 13.05
C ARG A 193 14.18 1.64 11.77
N VAL A 194 13.78 2.87 11.51
CA VAL A 194 13.30 3.29 10.20
C VAL A 194 14.50 3.30 9.26
N VAL A 195 14.57 2.37 8.33
CA VAL A 195 15.62 2.34 7.31
C VAL A 195 15.03 2.91 6.03
N PRO A 196 15.49 4.07 5.56
CA PRO A 196 15.05 4.61 4.28
C PRO A 196 15.56 3.70 3.15
N CYS A 197 14.67 3.05 2.44
CA CYS A 197 14.99 2.37 1.20
C CYS A 197 15.05 3.42 0.09
N LYS A 198 16.24 3.77 -0.37
CA LYS A 198 16.42 4.63 -1.54
C LYS A 198 16.31 3.75 -2.78
N LEU A 199 15.32 4.01 -3.59
CA LEU A 199 15.32 3.55 -4.98
C LEU A 199 16.43 4.33 -5.70
N ARG A 200 17.50 3.64 -6.11
CA ARG A 200 18.61 4.20 -6.86
C ARG A 200 18.36 4.15 -8.34
#